data_d1588e2aafe7e251ea8e5032a6779e48
#
_entry.id   d1588e2aafe7e251ea8e5032a6779e48
#
_cell.length_a   1.000
_cell.length_b   1.000
_cell.length_c   1.000
_cell.angle_alpha   90.00
_cell.angle_beta   90.00
_cell.angle_gamma   90.00
#
_symmetry.space_group_name_H-M   'P 1'
#
loop_
_entity.id
_entity.type
_entity.pdbx_description
1 polymer ?
#
loop_
_entity_poly.entity_id
_entity_poly.type
_entity_poly.pdbx_seq_one_letter_code
_entity_poly.pdbx_strand_id
1 'polypeptide(L)'
;MNTQEFSHQFDTLLNSHAVAAGLGKVGSPATIELDEYEKSLFLTNSQEEIALSLYTGRNSSGLSFEETEELRRYLSNLVCEAKLKPITTTDGKPLGMESNSKFFTLPNDPPVWFITYESVDLEKGKCESHSSMEVVPVRQDEYHKIKKNPFRGANDRRALRLDLSEGNVEIVCKYPVSEYYIRYLKQLKPIILTQLDDDTELRGEKTLMTSELPESLHLRILNRAVEMALQSRGYTRNNNNRE
;
A
#
# COMPACT_ATOMS: atom_id res chain seq x y z
N MET A 1 -20.39 -2.41 3.17
CA MET A 1 -20.90 -1.46 4.19
C MET A 1 -20.82 -0.05 3.63
N ASN A 2 -21.86 0.77 3.83
CA ASN A 2 -21.83 2.19 3.49
C ASN A 2 -21.27 3.05 4.65
N THR A 3 -21.09 4.36 4.43
CA THR A 3 -20.50 5.26 5.43
C THR A 3 -21.32 5.34 6.71
N GLN A 4 -22.65 5.37 6.61
CA GLN A 4 -23.54 5.39 7.77
C GLN A 4 -23.49 4.09 8.58
N GLU A 5 -23.43 2.95 7.90
CA GLU A 5 -23.26 1.66 8.56
C GLU A 5 -21.93 1.58 9.30
N PHE A 6 -20.85 2.09 8.71
CA PHE A 6 -19.55 2.18 9.37
C PHE A 6 -19.63 3.01 10.65
N SER A 7 -20.23 4.22 10.59
CA SER A 7 -20.36 5.08 11.77
C SER A 7 -21.19 4.42 12.87
N HIS A 8 -22.40 3.92 12.56
CA HIS A 8 -23.26 3.28 13.55
C HIS A 8 -22.65 2.02 14.19
N GLN A 9 -22.00 1.18 13.38
CA GLN A 9 -21.36 -0.02 13.91
C GLN A 9 -20.12 0.32 14.73
N PHE A 10 -19.37 1.37 14.35
CA PHE A 10 -18.26 1.86 15.13
C PHE A 10 -18.70 2.29 16.52
N ASP A 11 -19.74 3.13 16.63
CA ASP A 11 -20.29 3.58 17.91
C ASP A 11 -20.80 2.42 18.76
N THR A 12 -21.50 1.48 18.14
CA THR A 12 -22.03 0.29 18.83
C THR A 12 -20.90 -0.56 19.43
N LEU A 13 -19.85 -0.82 18.64
CA LEU A 13 -18.70 -1.61 19.08
C LEU A 13 -17.89 -0.84 20.14
N LEU A 14 -17.65 0.45 19.92
CA LEU A 14 -16.90 1.28 20.86
C LEU A 14 -17.56 1.29 22.24
N ASN A 15 -18.89 1.53 22.30
CA ASN A 15 -19.63 1.53 23.54
C ASN A 15 -19.71 0.14 24.19
N SER A 16 -19.87 -0.92 23.40
CA SER A 16 -19.84 -2.30 23.90
C SER A 16 -18.50 -2.65 24.55
N HIS A 17 -17.39 -2.29 23.92
CA HIS A 17 -16.06 -2.51 24.47
C HIS A 17 -15.77 -1.64 25.70
N ALA A 18 -16.24 -0.38 25.70
CA ALA A 18 -16.11 0.51 26.85
C ALA A 18 -16.83 -0.06 28.10
N VAL A 19 -18.04 -0.56 27.93
CA VAL A 19 -18.80 -1.23 29.01
C VAL A 19 -18.07 -2.49 29.50
N ALA A 20 -17.59 -3.32 28.58
CA ALA A 20 -16.84 -4.54 28.91
C ALA A 20 -15.53 -4.25 29.66
N ALA A 21 -14.90 -3.09 29.40
CA ALA A 21 -13.71 -2.61 30.09
C ALA A 21 -14.00 -1.97 31.48
N GLY A 22 -15.26 -1.96 31.91
CA GLY A 22 -15.65 -1.42 33.24
C GLY A 22 -15.68 0.10 33.31
N LEU A 23 -15.79 0.79 32.18
CA LEU A 23 -15.79 2.25 32.08
C LEU A 23 -17.16 2.86 32.38
N GLY A 24 -18.20 2.06 32.43
CA GLY A 24 -19.56 2.45 32.87
C GLY A 24 -19.68 2.45 34.38
N LYS A 25 -20.11 3.56 34.99
CA LYS A 25 -20.64 3.52 36.35
C LYS A 25 -21.91 2.69 36.33
N VAL A 26 -22.11 1.87 37.38
CA VAL A 26 -23.36 1.13 37.54
C VAL A 26 -24.55 2.12 37.48
N GLY A 27 -25.36 2.02 36.42
CA GLY A 27 -26.53 2.87 36.20
C GLY A 27 -26.35 4.05 35.23
N SER A 28 -25.15 4.26 34.64
CA SER A 28 -24.96 5.21 33.54
C SER A 28 -24.16 4.54 32.44
N PRO A 29 -24.66 4.44 31.19
CA PRO A 29 -23.85 3.96 30.08
C PRO A 29 -22.64 4.91 29.90
N ALA A 30 -21.43 4.36 29.88
CA ALA A 30 -20.28 5.13 29.44
C ALA A 30 -20.43 5.32 27.93
N THR A 31 -20.95 6.47 27.52
CA THR A 31 -20.93 6.89 26.12
C THR A 31 -19.59 7.56 25.84
N ILE A 32 -18.76 6.88 25.07
CA ILE A 32 -17.59 7.51 24.45
C ILE A 32 -18.12 8.12 23.15
N GLU A 33 -18.11 9.43 23.07
CA GLU A 33 -18.46 10.14 21.84
C GLU A 33 -17.18 10.50 21.10
N LEU A 34 -17.12 10.11 19.83
CA LEU A 34 -16.10 10.51 18.86
C LEU A 34 -16.81 11.23 17.72
N ASP A 35 -16.20 12.27 17.18
CA ASP A 35 -16.74 12.91 16.01
C ASP A 35 -16.47 12.05 14.74
N GLU A 36 -17.17 12.37 13.64
CA GLU A 36 -17.07 11.60 12.40
C GLU A 36 -15.67 11.71 11.76
N TYR A 37 -14.93 12.78 12.02
CA TYR A 37 -13.55 12.93 11.56
C TYR A 37 -12.61 12.01 12.33
N GLU A 38 -12.71 11.97 13.66
CA GLU A 38 -11.93 11.06 14.50
C GLU A 38 -12.17 9.59 14.12
N LYS A 39 -13.46 9.22 13.91
CA LYS A 39 -13.82 7.87 13.42
C LYS A 39 -13.20 7.57 12.06
N SER A 40 -13.28 8.53 11.12
CA SER A 40 -12.69 8.40 9.78
C SER A 40 -11.18 8.19 9.85
N LEU A 41 -10.48 8.89 10.76
CA LEU A 41 -9.05 8.73 10.98
C LEU A 41 -8.70 7.31 11.48
N PHE A 42 -9.41 6.80 12.48
CA PHE A 42 -9.16 5.45 13.00
C PHE A 42 -9.50 4.37 11.97
N LEU A 43 -10.58 4.52 11.22
CA LEU A 43 -10.96 3.58 10.15
C LEU A 43 -9.92 3.56 9.03
N THR A 44 -9.44 4.72 8.60
CA THR A 44 -8.42 4.83 7.56
C THR A 44 -7.11 4.16 8.00
N ASN A 45 -6.63 4.45 9.21
CA ASN A 45 -5.41 3.85 9.74
C ASN A 45 -5.54 2.33 9.92
N SER A 46 -6.70 1.88 10.39
CA SER A 46 -7.00 0.45 10.53
C SER A 46 -7.02 -0.28 9.19
N GLN A 47 -7.65 0.31 8.17
CA GLN A 47 -7.68 -0.22 6.81
C GLN A 47 -6.27 -0.41 6.25
N GLU A 48 -5.40 0.56 6.42
CA GLU A 48 -4.00 0.45 5.98
C GLU A 48 -3.22 -0.61 6.73
N GLU A 49 -3.35 -0.66 8.06
CA GLU A 49 -2.67 -1.68 8.86
C GLU A 49 -3.07 -3.08 8.43
N ILE A 50 -4.37 -3.30 8.16
CA ILE A 50 -4.88 -4.59 7.69
C ILE A 50 -4.33 -4.91 6.31
N ALA A 51 -4.41 -3.98 5.35
CA ALA A 51 -3.88 -4.21 4.01
C ALA A 51 -2.37 -4.50 4.03
N LEU A 52 -1.61 -3.74 4.83
CA LEU A 52 -0.18 -3.96 5.01
C LEU A 52 0.12 -5.33 5.64
N SER A 53 -0.69 -5.76 6.62
CA SER A 53 -0.54 -7.06 7.26
C SER A 53 -0.80 -8.22 6.30
N LEU A 54 -1.78 -8.06 5.39
CA LEU A 54 -2.09 -9.04 4.34
C LEU A 54 -0.98 -9.09 3.28
N TYR A 55 -0.43 -7.93 2.91
CA TYR A 55 0.64 -7.84 1.93
C TYR A 55 1.96 -8.45 2.45
N THR A 56 2.35 -8.12 3.68
CA THR A 56 3.66 -8.50 4.25
C THR A 56 3.68 -9.88 4.90
N GLY A 57 2.53 -10.56 5.04
CA GLY A 57 2.43 -11.81 5.78
C GLY A 57 2.43 -11.67 7.31
N ARG A 58 2.32 -10.45 7.85
CA ARG A 58 2.19 -10.20 9.29
C ARG A 58 0.74 -10.40 9.78
N ASN A 59 0.12 -11.46 9.31
CA ASN A 59 -1.25 -11.87 9.67
C ASN A 59 -1.23 -13.19 10.43
N SER A 60 -2.38 -13.65 10.87
CA SER A 60 -2.50 -14.90 11.64
C SER A 60 -2.06 -16.15 10.89
N SER A 61 -2.08 -16.14 9.57
CA SER A 61 -1.63 -17.27 8.74
C SER A 61 -0.12 -17.21 8.44
N GLY A 62 0.55 -16.09 8.66
CA GLY A 62 1.96 -15.89 8.35
C GLY A 62 2.28 -15.89 6.84
N LEU A 63 1.26 -15.83 5.98
CA LEU A 63 1.39 -15.89 4.53
C LEU A 63 1.23 -14.50 3.91
N SER A 64 2.03 -14.21 2.89
CA SER A 64 2.00 -12.94 2.15
C SER A 64 0.99 -12.94 1.00
N PHE A 65 0.76 -11.76 0.41
CA PHE A 65 -0.25 -11.50 -0.62
C PHE A 65 -0.26 -12.52 -1.78
N GLU A 66 0.89 -12.92 -2.28
CA GLU A 66 0.96 -13.82 -3.46
C GLU A 66 0.86 -15.31 -3.10
N GLU A 67 0.95 -15.69 -1.82
CA GLU A 67 1.06 -17.10 -1.42
C GLU A 67 -0.26 -17.85 -1.44
N THR A 68 -1.41 -17.15 -1.27
CA THR A 68 -2.72 -17.80 -1.33
C THR A 68 -3.70 -17.05 -2.23
N GLU A 69 -4.66 -17.80 -2.82
CA GLU A 69 -5.71 -17.20 -3.63
C GLU A 69 -6.63 -16.29 -2.81
N GLU A 70 -6.87 -16.63 -1.55
CA GLU A 70 -7.67 -15.83 -0.64
C GLU A 70 -7.06 -14.43 -0.43
N LEU A 71 -5.77 -14.36 -0.11
CA LEU A 71 -5.04 -13.11 0.09
C LEU A 71 -5.00 -12.26 -1.18
N ARG A 72 -4.79 -12.91 -2.34
CA ARG A 72 -4.86 -12.22 -3.64
C ARG A 72 -6.24 -11.63 -3.91
N ARG A 73 -7.32 -12.31 -3.53
CA ARG A 73 -8.70 -11.80 -3.66
C ARG A 73 -8.95 -10.62 -2.73
N TYR A 74 -8.44 -10.64 -1.50
CA TYR A 74 -8.62 -9.53 -0.55
C TYR A 74 -7.99 -8.21 -1.04
N LEU A 75 -6.89 -8.26 -1.75
CA LEU A 75 -6.21 -7.08 -2.28
C LEU A 75 -6.42 -6.87 -3.79
N SER A 76 -7.26 -7.68 -4.45
CA SER A 76 -7.47 -7.62 -5.90
C SER A 76 -7.94 -6.25 -6.40
N ASN A 77 -8.78 -5.55 -5.62
CA ASN A 77 -9.28 -4.22 -5.96
C ASN A 77 -8.19 -3.12 -5.96
N LEU A 78 -7.04 -3.42 -5.36
CA LEU A 78 -5.89 -2.51 -5.30
C LEU A 78 -4.87 -2.78 -6.40
N VAL A 79 -4.98 -3.91 -7.10
CA VAL A 79 -4.04 -4.29 -8.16
C VAL A 79 -4.27 -3.41 -9.38
N CYS A 80 -3.22 -2.74 -9.80
CA CYS A 80 -3.17 -1.92 -11.00
C CYS A 80 -1.99 -2.35 -11.88
N GLU A 81 -2.06 -2.00 -13.16
CA GLU A 81 -1.03 -2.27 -14.15
C GLU A 81 -0.72 -0.99 -14.91
N ALA A 82 0.55 -0.77 -15.23
CA ALA A 82 0.96 0.36 -16.04
C ALA A 82 2.10 -0.02 -16.98
N LYS A 83 2.08 0.57 -18.18
CA LYS A 83 3.19 0.57 -19.13
C LYS A 83 3.76 1.97 -19.23
N LEU A 84 5.03 2.09 -18.91
CA LEU A 84 5.72 3.36 -18.79
C LEU A 84 6.71 3.51 -19.96
N LYS A 85 6.81 4.74 -20.47
CA LYS A 85 7.80 5.09 -21.49
C LYS A 85 9.01 5.76 -20.86
N PRO A 86 10.22 5.59 -21.43
CA PRO A 86 11.40 6.25 -20.91
C PRO A 86 11.27 7.78 -20.95
N ILE A 87 11.81 8.46 -19.94
CA ILE A 87 11.92 9.91 -19.91
C ILE A 87 12.92 10.33 -21.00
N THR A 88 12.45 11.13 -21.95
CA THR A 88 13.26 11.59 -23.10
C THR A 88 13.92 12.95 -22.87
N THR A 89 13.42 13.74 -21.91
CA THR A 89 13.94 15.07 -21.61
C THR A 89 15.26 14.99 -20.85
N THR A 90 16.24 15.77 -21.29
CA THR A 90 17.57 15.87 -20.64
C THR A 90 17.57 16.80 -19.43
N ASP A 91 16.66 17.77 -19.38
CA ASP A 91 16.52 18.71 -18.26
C ASP A 91 15.86 18.05 -17.05
N GLY A 92 16.55 18.07 -15.91
CA GLY A 92 16.08 17.46 -14.68
C GLY A 92 16.26 15.93 -14.58
N LYS A 93 16.92 15.31 -15.57
CA LYS A 93 17.22 13.89 -15.52
C LYS A 93 18.21 13.59 -14.38
N PRO A 94 17.90 12.66 -13.47
CA PRO A 94 18.81 12.25 -12.42
C PRO A 94 20.13 11.72 -13.00
N LEU A 95 21.20 11.84 -12.23
CA LEU A 95 22.49 11.27 -12.60
C LEU A 95 22.37 9.75 -12.64
N GLY A 96 22.39 9.17 -13.84
CA GLY A 96 22.29 7.73 -13.99
C GLY A 96 23.55 7.00 -13.53
N MET A 97 23.37 5.79 -13.03
CA MET A 97 24.48 4.93 -12.60
C MET A 97 25.23 4.31 -13.78
N GLU A 98 24.57 4.20 -14.94
CA GLU A 98 25.11 3.60 -16.15
C GLU A 98 24.78 4.42 -17.40
N SER A 99 25.66 4.37 -18.38
CA SER A 99 25.47 5.07 -19.67
C SER A 99 24.26 4.55 -20.47
N ASN A 100 23.90 3.27 -20.29
CA ASN A 100 22.80 2.62 -21.01
C ASN A 100 21.51 2.56 -20.18
N SER A 101 21.48 3.17 -19.01
CA SER A 101 20.28 3.19 -18.18
C SER A 101 19.19 4.08 -18.78
N LYS A 102 17.94 3.74 -18.50
CA LYS A 102 16.74 4.51 -18.83
C LYS A 102 16.00 4.88 -17.56
N PHE A 103 15.37 6.05 -17.57
CA PHE A 103 14.63 6.58 -16.44
C PHE A 103 13.13 6.55 -16.74
N PHE A 104 12.35 6.23 -15.72
CA PHE A 104 10.90 6.16 -15.80
C PHE A 104 10.30 6.84 -14.58
N THR A 105 9.12 7.44 -14.74
CA THR A 105 8.33 7.99 -13.64
C THR A 105 7.20 7.01 -13.32
N LEU A 106 7.11 6.60 -12.06
CA LEU A 106 6.01 5.76 -11.60
C LEU A 106 4.69 6.52 -11.62
N PRO A 107 3.54 5.83 -11.81
CA PRO A 107 2.22 6.46 -11.75
C PRO A 107 1.99 7.15 -10.40
N ASN A 108 1.41 8.36 -10.48
CA ASN A 108 1.02 9.13 -9.30
C ASN A 108 -0.51 9.18 -9.11
N ASP A 109 -1.27 8.78 -10.11
CA ASP A 109 -2.73 8.65 -10.05
C ASP A 109 -3.20 7.39 -10.79
N PRO A 110 -3.58 6.33 -10.06
CA PRO A 110 -3.42 6.14 -8.62
C PRO A 110 -1.95 5.93 -8.22
N PRO A 111 -1.54 6.46 -7.06
CA PRO A 111 -0.15 6.37 -6.61
C PRO A 111 0.25 4.92 -6.33
N VAL A 112 1.50 4.59 -6.68
CA VAL A 112 2.08 3.27 -6.43
C VAL A 112 2.37 3.10 -4.94
N TRP A 113 1.85 2.02 -4.35
CA TRP A 113 2.17 1.63 -2.98
C TRP A 113 3.26 0.56 -2.94
N PHE A 114 3.01 -0.58 -3.59
CA PHE A 114 3.97 -1.69 -3.69
C PHE A 114 3.97 -2.26 -5.10
N ILE A 115 5.13 -2.43 -5.68
CA ILE A 115 5.29 -3.10 -6.96
C ILE A 115 5.36 -4.61 -6.70
N THR A 116 4.49 -5.38 -7.37
CA THR A 116 4.39 -6.83 -7.20
C THR A 116 5.02 -7.62 -8.34
N TYR A 117 5.10 -7.02 -9.52
CA TYR A 117 5.77 -7.61 -10.68
C TYR A 117 6.30 -6.51 -11.59
N GLU A 118 7.42 -6.79 -12.23
CA GLU A 118 8.11 -5.85 -13.11
C GLU A 118 8.72 -6.57 -14.31
N SER A 119 8.60 -5.95 -15.47
CA SER A 119 9.32 -6.38 -16.68
C SER A 119 9.61 -5.20 -17.59
N VAL A 120 10.61 -5.36 -18.45
CA VAL A 120 10.91 -4.38 -19.50
C VAL A 120 10.79 -5.04 -20.86
N ASP A 121 10.25 -4.28 -21.81
CA ASP A 121 10.27 -4.63 -23.22
C ASP A 121 11.48 -3.95 -23.90
N LEU A 122 12.16 -4.70 -24.76
CA LEU A 122 13.36 -4.22 -25.43
C LEU A 122 13.00 -3.56 -26.78
N GLU A 123 13.82 -2.62 -27.21
CA GLU A 123 13.70 -2.04 -28.55
C GLU A 123 13.92 -3.14 -29.60
N LYS A 124 13.03 -3.20 -30.59
CA LYS A 124 13.14 -4.15 -31.70
C LYS A 124 14.40 -3.87 -32.52
N GLY A 125 15.41 -4.66 -32.29
CA GLY A 125 16.68 -4.59 -33.01
C GLY A 125 17.55 -5.82 -32.73
N LYS A 126 18.10 -6.41 -33.75
CA LYS A 126 19.15 -7.44 -33.84
C LYS A 126 19.09 -8.72 -32.95
N CYS A 127 18.26 -8.78 -31.91
CA CYS A 127 18.07 -9.98 -31.07
C CYS A 127 16.57 -10.26 -30.93
N GLU A 128 15.97 -10.97 -31.88
CA GLU A 128 14.57 -11.38 -31.85
C GLU A 128 14.22 -12.41 -30.73
N SER A 129 15.21 -12.90 -30.00
CA SER A 129 15.00 -13.98 -29.02
C SER A 129 14.59 -13.50 -27.62
N HIS A 130 14.69 -12.20 -27.30
CA HIS A 130 14.36 -11.66 -25.99
C HIS A 130 13.48 -10.42 -26.15
N SER A 131 12.15 -10.61 -26.16
CA SER A 131 11.20 -9.50 -26.24
C SER A 131 10.97 -8.79 -24.91
N SER A 132 11.05 -9.51 -23.80
CA SER A 132 10.89 -8.97 -22.46
C SER A 132 11.86 -9.58 -21.46
N MET A 133 12.21 -8.81 -20.41
CA MET A 133 13.13 -9.21 -19.34
C MET A 133 12.53 -8.89 -18.00
N GLU A 134 12.80 -9.76 -17.02
CA GLU A 134 12.46 -9.52 -15.63
C GLU A 134 13.27 -8.37 -15.07
N VAL A 135 12.64 -7.51 -14.26
CA VAL A 135 13.30 -6.43 -13.52
C VAL A 135 13.43 -6.83 -12.06
N VAL A 136 14.61 -6.61 -11.49
CA VAL A 136 14.86 -6.91 -10.07
C VAL A 136 15.24 -5.62 -9.36
N PRO A 137 14.52 -5.24 -8.29
CA PRO A 137 14.88 -4.08 -7.49
C PRO A 137 16.20 -4.31 -6.75
N VAL A 138 17.05 -3.28 -6.75
CA VAL A 138 18.37 -3.31 -6.11
C VAL A 138 18.53 -2.06 -5.27
N ARG A 139 19.10 -2.23 -4.07
CA ARG A 139 19.43 -1.11 -3.20
C ARG A 139 20.65 -0.35 -3.78
N GLN A 140 20.62 0.97 -3.71
CA GLN A 140 21.69 1.80 -4.25
C GLN A 140 23.04 1.56 -3.58
N ASP A 141 23.07 1.29 -2.27
CA ASP A 141 24.29 0.97 -1.52
C ASP A 141 24.93 -0.37 -1.92
N GLU A 142 24.13 -1.30 -2.45
CA GLU A 142 24.61 -2.61 -2.92
C GLU A 142 24.93 -2.64 -4.42
N TYR A 143 24.48 -1.64 -5.17
CA TYR A 143 24.57 -1.64 -6.63
C TYR A 143 25.98 -1.92 -7.16
N HIS A 144 27.01 -1.26 -6.62
CA HIS A 144 28.40 -1.45 -7.07
C HIS A 144 28.91 -2.88 -6.85
N LYS A 145 28.41 -3.59 -5.84
CA LYS A 145 28.77 -4.99 -5.59
C LYS A 145 28.02 -5.91 -6.56
N ILE A 146 26.72 -5.63 -6.76
CA ILE A 146 25.83 -6.41 -7.63
C ILE A 146 26.27 -6.28 -9.09
N LYS A 147 26.60 -5.08 -9.55
CA LYS A 147 27.06 -4.81 -10.91
C LYS A 147 28.27 -5.67 -11.33
N LYS A 148 29.19 -5.92 -10.42
CA LYS A 148 30.40 -6.75 -10.67
C LYS A 148 30.11 -8.23 -10.66
N ASN A 149 28.95 -8.67 -10.21
CA ASN A 149 28.58 -10.08 -10.10
C ASN A 149 27.84 -10.53 -11.37
N PRO A 150 28.41 -11.46 -12.17
CA PRO A 150 27.78 -11.89 -13.43
C PRO A 150 26.44 -12.59 -13.24
N PHE A 151 26.17 -13.14 -12.04
CA PHE A 151 24.92 -13.84 -11.73
C PHE A 151 23.83 -12.93 -11.16
N ARG A 152 24.22 -11.80 -10.54
CA ARG A 152 23.29 -10.87 -9.88
C ARG A 152 23.14 -9.54 -10.62
N GLY A 153 24.10 -9.18 -11.47
CA GLY A 153 24.08 -7.98 -12.29
C GLY A 153 23.07 -8.04 -13.44
N ALA A 154 22.96 -6.92 -14.15
CA ALA A 154 22.20 -6.88 -15.40
C ALA A 154 22.82 -7.83 -16.44
N ASN A 155 22.00 -8.69 -17.03
CA ASN A 155 22.41 -9.71 -17.99
C ASN A 155 21.36 -9.87 -19.10
N ASP A 156 21.46 -10.94 -19.89
CA ASP A 156 20.58 -11.17 -21.04
C ASP A 156 19.12 -11.51 -20.65
N ARG A 157 18.83 -11.77 -19.37
CA ARG A 157 17.50 -12.15 -18.86
C ARG A 157 17.00 -11.25 -17.74
N ARG A 158 17.84 -10.36 -17.23
CA ARG A 158 17.55 -9.55 -16.05
C ARG A 158 18.00 -8.11 -16.23
N ALA A 159 17.09 -7.19 -15.99
CA ALA A 159 17.39 -5.78 -15.76
C ALA A 159 17.34 -5.47 -14.25
N LEU A 160 17.98 -4.39 -13.83
CA LEU A 160 17.99 -3.95 -12.44
C LEU A 160 17.24 -2.64 -12.32
N ARG A 161 16.46 -2.49 -11.25
CA ARG A 161 15.81 -1.23 -10.88
C ARG A 161 16.51 -0.60 -9.69
N LEU A 162 16.76 0.70 -9.80
CA LEU A 162 17.21 1.57 -8.72
C LEU A 162 16.15 2.62 -8.47
N ASP A 163 15.69 2.72 -7.24
CA ASP A 163 14.73 3.73 -6.84
C ASP A 163 15.44 5.08 -6.67
N LEU A 164 14.85 6.13 -7.24
CA LEU A 164 15.32 7.51 -7.16
C LEU A 164 14.33 8.35 -6.37
N SER A 165 14.58 9.66 -6.31
CA SER A 165 13.65 10.62 -5.70
C SER A 165 12.38 10.81 -6.55
N GLU A 166 11.32 11.31 -5.91
CA GLU A 166 10.08 11.79 -6.56
C GLU A 166 9.37 10.74 -7.43
N GLY A 167 9.41 9.48 -7.03
CA GLY A 167 8.76 8.40 -7.79
C GLY A 167 9.45 8.07 -9.11
N ASN A 168 10.67 8.53 -9.33
CA ASN A 168 11.46 8.14 -10.48
C ASN A 168 12.25 6.87 -10.20
N VAL A 169 12.43 6.07 -11.25
CA VAL A 169 13.23 4.85 -11.20
C VAL A 169 14.23 4.81 -12.36
N GLU A 170 15.39 4.28 -12.09
CA GLU A 170 16.41 3.99 -13.11
C GLU A 170 16.41 2.50 -13.40
N ILE A 171 16.24 2.15 -14.66
CA ILE A 171 16.37 0.77 -15.15
C ILE A 171 17.71 0.59 -15.84
N VAL A 172 18.55 -0.25 -15.24
CA VAL A 172 19.84 -0.65 -15.80
C VAL A 172 19.67 -1.96 -16.54
N CYS A 173 19.84 -1.92 -17.84
CA CYS A 173 19.70 -3.06 -18.73
C CYS A 173 20.88 -3.15 -19.70
N LYS A 174 21.22 -4.35 -20.12
CA LYS A 174 22.25 -4.58 -21.14
C LYS A 174 21.82 -4.09 -22.54
N TYR A 175 20.51 -4.11 -22.81
CA TYR A 175 19.92 -3.74 -24.09
C TYR A 175 19.05 -2.48 -23.94
N PRO A 176 18.81 -1.76 -25.05
CA PRO A 176 17.92 -0.61 -25.05
C PRO A 176 16.50 -1.03 -24.66
N VAL A 177 15.91 -0.31 -23.70
CA VAL A 177 14.57 -0.54 -23.18
C VAL A 177 13.58 0.39 -23.91
N SER A 178 12.50 -0.17 -24.44
CA SER A 178 11.41 0.57 -25.08
C SER A 178 10.28 0.92 -24.12
N GLU A 179 9.88 -0.03 -23.30
CA GLU A 179 8.79 0.15 -22.33
C GLU A 179 9.13 -0.59 -21.01
N TYR A 180 8.62 -0.03 -19.91
CA TYR A 180 8.70 -0.64 -18.59
C TYR A 180 7.29 -0.95 -18.10
N TYR A 181 6.99 -2.22 -17.88
CA TYR A 181 5.74 -2.73 -17.37
C TYR A 181 5.84 -2.98 -15.87
N ILE A 182 4.84 -2.51 -15.13
CA ILE A 182 4.69 -2.76 -13.71
C ILE A 182 3.28 -3.25 -13.39
N ARG A 183 3.19 -4.21 -12.46
CA ARG A 183 1.97 -4.57 -11.75
C ARG A 183 2.18 -4.18 -10.29
N TYR A 184 1.26 -3.39 -9.75
CA TYR A 184 1.44 -2.78 -8.44
C TYR A 184 0.13 -2.74 -7.65
N LEU A 185 0.25 -2.61 -6.34
CA LEU A 185 -0.85 -2.23 -5.47
C LEU A 185 -0.87 -0.71 -5.39
N LYS A 186 -2.02 -0.11 -5.69
CA LYS A 186 -2.25 1.33 -5.48
C LYS A 186 -2.41 1.64 -4.00
N GLN A 187 -2.08 2.86 -3.61
CA GLN A 187 -2.35 3.34 -2.27
C GLN A 187 -3.86 3.39 -2.02
N LEU A 188 -4.26 2.99 -0.82
CA LEU A 188 -5.66 3.02 -0.40
C LEU A 188 -6.16 4.44 -0.25
N LYS A 189 -7.39 4.67 -0.70
CA LYS A 189 -8.13 5.89 -0.39
C LYS A 189 -8.62 5.87 1.06
N PRO A 190 -8.72 7.05 1.72
CA PRO A 190 -9.22 7.12 3.08
C PRO A 190 -10.69 6.71 3.18
N ILE A 191 -11.12 6.28 4.37
CA ILE A 191 -12.55 6.12 4.70
C ILE A 191 -13.01 7.44 5.31
N ILE A 192 -13.97 8.11 4.68
CA ILE A 192 -14.51 9.40 5.12
C ILE A 192 -16.01 9.25 5.35
N LEU A 193 -16.41 9.39 6.60
CA LEU A 193 -17.79 9.15 7.03
C LEU A 193 -18.71 10.35 6.84
N THR A 194 -18.17 11.56 6.85
CA THR A 194 -18.89 12.81 6.65
C THR A 194 -18.16 13.71 5.67
N GLN A 195 -18.90 14.61 5.01
CA GLN A 195 -18.28 15.65 4.19
C GLN A 195 -17.41 16.54 5.08
N LEU A 196 -16.13 16.67 4.71
CA LEU A 196 -15.19 17.52 5.45
C LEU A 196 -15.28 18.97 4.97
N ASP A 197 -14.99 19.90 5.88
CA ASP A 197 -14.94 21.32 5.59
C ASP A 197 -13.77 21.68 4.68
N ASP A 198 -13.81 22.87 4.07
CA ASP A 198 -12.80 23.31 3.11
C ASP A 198 -11.38 23.36 3.68
N ASP A 199 -11.25 23.60 4.97
CA ASP A 199 -9.97 23.66 5.69
C ASP A 199 -9.50 22.30 6.23
N THR A 200 -10.33 21.26 6.08
CA THR A 200 -10.04 19.92 6.63
C THR A 200 -10.02 18.89 5.51
N GLU A 201 -8.95 18.15 5.41
CA GLU A 201 -8.81 17.05 4.48
C GLU A 201 -8.21 15.81 5.17
N LEU A 202 -8.54 14.65 4.66
CA LEU A 202 -7.92 13.39 5.07
C LEU A 202 -7.20 12.79 3.86
N ARG A 203 -5.84 12.86 3.89
CA ARG A 203 -4.98 12.39 2.78
C ARG A 203 -5.31 13.02 1.41
N GLY A 204 -5.66 14.29 1.39
CA GLY A 204 -6.00 15.02 0.17
C GLY A 204 -7.42 14.82 -0.33
N GLU A 205 -8.26 14.07 0.41
CA GLU A 205 -9.67 13.82 0.07
C GLU A 205 -10.60 14.49 1.08
N LYS A 206 -11.77 14.95 0.62
CA LYS A 206 -12.78 15.66 1.43
C LYS A 206 -14.17 15.05 1.35
N THR A 207 -14.39 14.24 0.31
CA THR A 207 -15.72 13.68 0.01
C THR A 207 -15.95 12.36 0.75
N LEU A 208 -17.23 12.01 0.96
CA LEU A 208 -17.61 10.73 1.53
C LEU A 208 -16.99 9.58 0.73
N MET A 209 -16.28 8.70 1.42
CA MET A 209 -15.63 7.53 0.84
C MET A 209 -15.76 6.32 1.74
N THR A 210 -16.01 5.16 1.14
CA THR A 210 -16.03 3.88 1.83
C THR A 210 -14.74 3.10 1.58
N SER A 211 -14.55 2.00 2.31
CA SER A 211 -13.40 1.11 2.10
C SER A 211 -13.36 0.54 0.68
N GLU A 212 -12.20 0.56 0.05
CA GLU A 212 -11.93 -0.13 -1.20
C GLU A 212 -11.67 -1.64 -1.01
N LEU A 213 -11.48 -2.08 0.23
CA LEU A 213 -11.30 -3.49 0.55
C LEU A 213 -12.64 -4.24 0.51
N PRO A 214 -12.65 -5.55 0.25
CA PRO A 214 -13.86 -6.37 0.21
C PRO A 214 -14.65 -6.33 1.51
N GLU A 215 -15.97 -6.48 1.41
CA GLU A 215 -16.87 -6.48 2.59
C GLU A 215 -16.50 -7.47 3.69
N SER A 216 -15.92 -8.60 3.32
CA SER A 216 -15.42 -9.61 4.26
C SER A 216 -14.39 -9.08 5.26
N LEU A 217 -13.70 -7.98 4.91
CA LEU A 217 -12.72 -7.32 5.78
C LEU A 217 -13.29 -6.15 6.59
N HIS A 218 -14.50 -5.66 6.27
CA HIS A 218 -15.05 -4.46 6.91
C HIS A 218 -15.20 -4.61 8.43
N LEU A 219 -15.68 -5.76 8.90
CA LEU A 219 -15.77 -6.02 10.33
C LEU A 219 -14.41 -6.07 11.02
N ARG A 220 -13.40 -6.58 10.33
CA ARG A 220 -12.02 -6.59 10.84
C ARG A 220 -11.46 -5.19 10.95
N ILE A 221 -11.73 -4.33 9.94
CA ILE A 221 -11.37 -2.90 9.94
C ILE A 221 -12.02 -2.21 11.13
N LEU A 222 -13.33 -2.39 11.33
CA LEU A 222 -14.07 -1.81 12.44
C LEU A 222 -13.51 -2.21 13.80
N ASN A 223 -13.32 -3.49 14.04
CA ASN A 223 -12.78 -3.98 15.32
C ASN A 223 -11.41 -3.37 15.61
N ARG A 224 -10.54 -3.31 14.58
CA ARG A 224 -9.21 -2.75 14.75
C ARG A 224 -9.24 -1.23 14.98
N ALA A 225 -10.11 -0.51 14.28
CA ALA A 225 -10.30 0.92 14.47
C ALA A 225 -10.81 1.26 15.88
N VAL A 226 -11.77 0.48 16.39
CA VAL A 226 -12.26 0.60 17.77
C VAL A 226 -11.17 0.30 18.80
N GLU A 227 -10.34 -0.72 18.57
CA GLU A 227 -9.18 -0.98 19.43
C GLU A 227 -8.21 0.21 19.47
N MET A 228 -7.89 0.81 18.31
CA MET A 228 -7.05 2.00 18.23
C MET A 228 -7.67 3.19 18.96
N ALA A 229 -8.97 3.41 18.79
CA ALA A 229 -9.70 4.48 19.48
C ALA A 229 -9.67 4.31 21.01
N LEU A 230 -9.86 3.10 21.51
CA LEU A 230 -9.76 2.81 22.93
C LEU A 230 -8.33 3.01 23.45
N GLN A 231 -7.32 2.53 22.73
CA GLN A 231 -5.91 2.71 23.08
C GLN A 231 -5.51 4.19 23.15
N SER A 232 -5.97 5.01 22.22
CA SER A 232 -5.71 6.46 22.22
C SER A 232 -6.27 7.18 23.44
N ARG A 233 -7.34 6.63 24.02
CA ARG A 233 -7.97 7.13 25.27
C ARG A 233 -7.39 6.49 26.53
N GLY A 234 -6.28 5.74 26.43
CA GLY A 234 -5.59 5.12 27.55
C GLY A 234 -6.15 3.78 28.02
N TYR A 235 -7.07 3.17 27.24
CA TYR A 235 -7.64 1.86 27.54
C TYR A 235 -6.83 0.75 26.87
N THR A 236 -5.89 0.18 27.58
CA THR A 236 -5.17 -1.02 27.15
C THR A 236 -5.89 -2.27 27.62
N ARG A 237 -6.23 -3.15 26.68
CA ARG A 237 -6.73 -4.49 27.00
C ARG A 237 -5.62 -5.24 27.73
N ASN A 238 -5.76 -5.44 29.05
CA ASN A 238 -4.87 -6.32 29.82
C ASN A 238 -5.04 -7.76 29.30
N ASN A 239 -4.11 -8.20 28.44
CA ASN A 239 -4.01 -9.59 27.97
C ASN A 239 -3.48 -10.57 29.02
N ASN A 240 -3.61 -10.24 30.32
CA ASN A 240 -3.05 -11.04 31.41
C ASN A 240 -3.99 -12.14 31.94
N ASN A 241 -5.01 -12.57 31.21
CA ASN A 241 -5.82 -13.72 31.58
C ASN A 241 -5.70 -14.84 30.53
N ARG A 242 -4.51 -15.43 30.42
CA ARG A 242 -4.31 -16.79 29.92
C ARG A 242 -3.31 -17.47 30.88
N GLU A 243 -3.80 -17.95 31.99
CA GLU A 243 -3.31 -19.15 32.71
C GLU A 243 -4.32 -20.27 32.52
#